data_565bb3415fca1bd10e780bee9ccfb91e
#
_entry.id   565bb3415fca1bd10e780bee9ccfb91e
#
_cell.length_a   1.000
_cell.length_b   1.000
_cell.length_c   1.000
_cell.angle_alpha   90.00
_cell.angle_beta   90.00
_cell.angle_gamma   90.00
#
_symmetry.space_group_name_H-M   'P 1'
#
loop_
_entity.id
_entity.type
_entity.pdbx_description
1 polymer ?
#
loop_
_entity_poly.entity_id
_entity_poly.type
_entity_poly.pdbx_seq_one_letter_code
_entity_poly.pdbx_strand_id
1 'polypeptide(L)'
;MVNIVPNTAETGVKKAVMVQHWSDLVFIHWRYPAETVQALLPEGVEIEQFDGTAWVGLIPFHMNDLGFPLLHPLPHVGSFPEVNVRTYVRCGDFSGVWFFSLDINKILPTLTAVSYTHLTLPTKA
;
A
#
# COMPACT_ATOMS: atom_id res chain seq x y z
N MET A 1 -0.39 -6.14 -25.95
CA MET A 1 -0.05 -4.70 -25.82
C MET A 1 0.32 -4.44 -24.39
N VAL A 2 1.51 -3.97 -24.13
CA VAL A 2 1.95 -3.66 -22.76
C VAL A 2 1.36 -2.30 -22.39
N ASN A 3 0.46 -2.28 -21.42
CA ASN A 3 -0.01 -1.03 -20.85
C ASN A 3 1.06 -0.48 -19.91
N ILE A 4 1.70 0.59 -20.34
CA ILE A 4 2.68 1.28 -19.51
C ILE A 4 1.89 2.09 -18.48
N VAL A 5 2.01 1.70 -17.21
CA VAL A 5 1.46 2.50 -16.12
C VAL A 5 2.38 3.71 -15.93
N PRO A 6 1.86 4.93 -15.97
CA PRO A 6 2.69 6.11 -15.77
C PRO A 6 3.30 6.13 -14.36
N ASN A 7 4.52 6.64 -14.26
CA ASN A 7 5.23 6.75 -12.98
C ASN A 7 4.64 7.81 -12.03
N THR A 8 3.78 8.64 -12.55
CA THR A 8 3.11 9.70 -11.78
C THR A 8 1.61 9.53 -11.89
N ALA A 9 0.89 9.97 -10.87
CA ALA A 9 -0.55 9.97 -10.91
C ALA A 9 -1.06 10.87 -12.04
N GLU A 10 -2.10 10.42 -12.75
CA GLU A 10 -2.73 11.19 -13.82
C GLU A 10 -3.28 12.52 -13.31
N THR A 11 -3.74 12.53 -12.07
CA THR A 11 -4.25 13.73 -11.41
C THR A 11 -3.44 13.98 -10.13
N GLY A 12 -2.79 15.14 -10.06
CA GLY A 12 -2.06 15.55 -8.87
C GLY A 12 -2.99 15.92 -7.72
N VAL A 13 -2.51 15.75 -6.51
CA VAL A 13 -3.23 16.19 -5.31
C VAL A 13 -3.12 17.69 -5.20
N LYS A 14 -4.25 18.39 -5.26
CA LYS A 14 -4.28 19.86 -5.18
C LYS A 14 -4.12 20.35 -3.74
N LYS A 15 -4.59 19.59 -2.77
CA LYS A 15 -4.52 19.94 -1.35
C LYS A 15 -4.30 18.67 -0.53
N ALA A 16 -3.13 18.55 0.07
CA ALA A 16 -2.80 17.40 0.87
C ALA A 16 -3.42 17.50 2.26
N VAL A 17 -4.12 16.46 2.67
CA VAL A 17 -4.64 16.30 4.04
C VAL A 17 -3.58 15.65 4.93
N MET A 18 -2.82 14.73 4.36
CA MET A 18 -1.76 14.00 5.05
C MET A 18 -0.55 13.88 4.12
N VAL A 19 0.62 14.01 4.69
CA VAL A 19 1.90 13.84 3.99
C VAL A 19 2.71 12.78 4.72
N GLN A 20 3.34 11.90 3.97
CA GLN A 20 4.20 10.84 4.51
C GLN A 20 5.41 10.65 3.60
N HIS A 21 6.55 10.35 4.21
CA HIS A 21 7.78 10.03 3.50
C HIS A 21 8.21 8.61 3.85
N TRP A 22 8.51 7.83 2.85
CA TRP A 22 8.98 6.45 3.01
C TRP A 22 10.47 6.40 2.69
N SER A 23 11.22 5.81 3.59
CA SER A 23 12.66 5.64 3.41
C SER A 23 13.08 4.22 3.74
N ASP A 24 14.29 3.88 3.32
CA ASP A 24 14.91 2.57 3.57
C ASP A 24 14.02 1.41 3.10
N LEU A 25 13.40 1.58 1.94
CA LEU A 25 12.53 0.55 1.37
C LEU A 25 13.34 -0.63 0.85
N VAL A 26 12.92 -1.82 1.25
CA VAL A 26 13.40 -3.08 0.68
C VAL A 26 12.23 -3.77 0.01
N PHE A 27 12.42 -4.22 -1.19
CA PHE A 27 11.41 -4.93 -1.96
C PHE A 27 11.83 -6.38 -2.11
N ILE A 28 11.10 -7.29 -1.46
CA ILE A 28 11.32 -8.73 -1.57
C ILE A 28 10.10 -9.32 -2.24
N HIS A 29 10.28 -9.94 -3.40
CA HIS A 29 9.17 -10.47 -4.18
C HIS A 29 9.33 -11.96 -4.41
N TRP A 30 8.19 -12.67 -4.32
CA TRP A 30 8.10 -14.09 -4.64
C TRP A 30 7.09 -14.33 -5.75
N ARG A 31 7.36 -15.31 -6.57
CA ARG A 31 6.42 -15.79 -7.57
C ARG A 31 5.41 -16.74 -6.95
N TYR A 32 4.16 -16.56 -7.33
CA TYR A 32 3.09 -17.46 -6.95
C TYR A 32 2.21 -17.76 -8.16
N PRO A 33 1.59 -18.94 -8.25
CA PRO A 33 0.58 -19.19 -9.27
C PRO A 33 -0.54 -18.15 -9.19
N ALA A 34 -0.95 -17.61 -10.33
CA ALA A 34 -1.95 -16.55 -10.37
C ALA A 34 -3.27 -16.98 -9.70
N GLU A 35 -3.70 -18.23 -9.90
CA GLU A 35 -4.92 -18.76 -9.30
C GLU A 35 -4.89 -18.74 -7.77
N THR A 36 -3.72 -19.02 -7.19
CA THR A 36 -3.55 -19.03 -5.74
C THR A 36 -3.76 -17.65 -5.15
N VAL A 37 -3.20 -16.64 -5.78
CA VAL A 37 -3.32 -15.26 -5.30
C VAL A 37 -4.70 -14.69 -5.64
N GLN A 38 -5.22 -15.00 -6.82
CA GLN A 38 -6.56 -14.56 -7.22
C GLN A 38 -7.63 -15.01 -6.23
N ALA A 39 -7.50 -16.19 -5.68
CA ALA A 39 -8.46 -16.73 -4.70
C ALA A 39 -8.52 -15.90 -3.41
N LEU A 40 -7.50 -15.10 -3.12
CA LEU A 40 -7.45 -14.22 -1.95
C LEU A 40 -7.98 -12.82 -2.22
N LEU A 41 -8.31 -12.51 -3.46
CA LEU A 41 -8.79 -11.19 -3.86
C LEU A 41 -10.32 -11.14 -3.88
N PRO A 42 -10.91 -9.97 -3.61
CA PRO A 42 -12.35 -9.83 -3.71
C PRO A 42 -12.82 -9.86 -5.17
N GLU A 43 -14.11 -10.08 -5.34
CA GLU A 43 -14.75 -10.03 -6.66
C GLU A 43 -14.52 -8.67 -7.31
N GLY A 44 -14.26 -8.66 -8.60
CA GLY A 44 -13.98 -7.46 -9.37
C GLY A 44 -12.54 -7.00 -9.34
N VAL A 45 -11.70 -7.60 -8.51
CA VAL A 45 -10.27 -7.33 -8.46
C VAL A 45 -9.52 -8.49 -9.09
N GLU A 46 -8.79 -8.22 -10.15
CA GLU A 46 -8.04 -9.23 -10.89
C GLU A 46 -6.55 -9.13 -10.59
N ILE A 47 -5.91 -10.28 -10.46
CA ILE A 47 -4.46 -10.32 -10.28
C ILE A 47 -3.77 -9.81 -11.55
N GLU A 48 -2.81 -8.93 -11.37
CA GLU A 48 -1.94 -8.50 -12.45
C GLU A 48 -0.70 -9.39 -12.46
N GLN A 49 -0.46 -10.02 -13.61
CA GLN A 49 0.68 -10.91 -13.79
C GLN A 49 1.81 -10.19 -14.48
N PHE A 50 3.02 -10.50 -14.06
CA PHE A 50 4.23 -10.09 -14.73
C PHE A 50 5.10 -11.32 -14.96
N ASP A 51 5.63 -11.45 -16.16
CA ASP A 51 6.44 -12.61 -16.56
C ASP A 51 5.68 -13.95 -16.35
N GLY A 52 4.38 -13.95 -16.66
CA GLY A 52 3.52 -15.14 -16.61
C GLY A 52 3.15 -15.61 -15.21
N THR A 53 3.36 -14.81 -14.18
CA THR A 53 3.10 -15.22 -12.81
C THR A 53 2.58 -14.06 -11.97
N ALA A 54 1.94 -14.38 -10.85
CA ALA A 54 1.64 -13.38 -9.81
C ALA A 54 2.86 -13.13 -8.94
N TRP A 55 2.90 -11.97 -8.32
CA TRP A 55 3.97 -11.57 -7.41
C TRP A 55 3.40 -11.11 -6.09
N VAL A 56 3.98 -11.61 -5.01
CA VAL A 56 3.68 -11.15 -3.66
C VAL A 56 4.93 -10.47 -3.11
N GLY A 57 4.77 -9.24 -2.66
CA GLY A 57 5.85 -8.44 -2.14
C GLY A 57 5.78 -8.27 -0.63
N LEU A 58 6.92 -8.43 0.02
CA LEU A 58 7.14 -8.01 1.41
C LEU A 58 8.01 -6.76 1.35
N ILE A 59 7.48 -5.66 1.86
CA ILE A 59 8.15 -4.37 1.76
C ILE A 59 8.28 -3.76 3.16
N PRO A 60 9.40 -4.01 3.85
CA PRO A 60 9.74 -3.26 5.05
C PRO A 60 10.26 -1.88 4.67
N PHE A 61 9.84 -0.87 5.41
CA PHE A 61 10.29 0.51 5.19
C PHE A 61 10.16 1.33 6.46
N HIS A 62 10.78 2.51 6.44
CA HIS A 62 10.60 3.52 7.47
C HIS A 62 9.63 4.59 7.00
N MET A 63 8.60 4.82 7.77
CA MET A 63 7.71 5.96 7.60
C MET A 63 8.32 7.14 8.34
N ASN A 64 8.60 8.21 7.64
CA ASN A 64 9.17 9.44 8.22
C ASN A 64 8.20 10.60 8.05
N ASP A 65 8.25 11.50 9.00
CA ASP A 65 7.56 12.79 8.91
C ASP A 65 6.08 12.66 8.52
N LEU A 66 5.40 11.69 9.15
CA LEU A 66 3.96 11.62 9.03
C LEU A 66 3.38 12.92 9.58
N GLY A 67 2.81 13.71 8.70
CA GLY A 67 2.31 15.02 9.02
C GLY A 67 0.95 15.30 8.41
N PHE A 68 0.25 16.18 9.09
CA PHE A 68 -1.00 16.76 8.59
C PHE A 68 -0.72 18.23 8.32
N PRO A 69 -0.72 18.69 7.06
CA PRO A 69 -0.38 20.09 6.74
C PRO A 69 -1.22 21.14 7.46
N LEU A 70 -2.44 20.77 7.88
CA LEU A 70 -3.34 21.63 8.65
C LEU A 70 -3.12 21.55 10.16
N LEU A 71 -2.35 20.57 10.61
CA LEU A 71 -1.98 20.33 11.99
C LEU A 71 -0.46 20.25 12.07
N HIS A 72 0.12 20.77 13.13
CA HIS A 72 1.56 20.65 13.30
C HIS A 72 1.97 19.18 13.39
N PRO A 73 3.09 18.77 12.76
CA PRO A 73 3.56 17.41 12.88
C PRO A 73 3.81 17.07 14.35
N LEU A 74 3.30 15.92 14.77
CA LEU A 74 3.51 15.42 16.12
C LEU A 74 4.92 14.83 16.20
N PRO A 75 5.85 15.43 16.96
CA PRO A 75 7.27 15.10 16.84
C PRO A 75 7.64 13.67 17.22
N HIS A 76 6.80 12.97 17.98
CA HIS A 76 7.08 11.62 18.44
C HIS A 76 6.32 10.52 17.67
N VAL A 77 5.47 10.89 16.72
CA VAL A 77 4.67 9.97 15.90
C VAL A 77 5.16 9.98 14.46
N GLY A 78 6.10 10.88 14.15
CA GLY A 78 6.52 11.17 12.78
C GLY A 78 7.40 10.11 12.12
N SER A 79 8.00 9.18 12.87
CA SER A 79 8.91 8.19 12.30
C SER A 79 8.75 6.83 12.96
N PHE A 80 8.48 5.81 12.18
CA PHE A 80 8.30 4.45 12.68
C PHE A 80 8.52 3.42 11.56
N PRO A 81 8.97 2.20 11.91
CA PRO A 81 9.06 1.13 10.92
C PRO A 81 7.70 0.55 10.60
N GLU A 82 7.51 0.17 9.35
CA GLU A 82 6.31 -0.48 8.86
C GLU A 82 6.70 -1.62 7.91
N VAL A 83 5.87 -2.65 7.88
CA VAL A 83 6.01 -3.73 6.92
C VAL A 83 4.68 -3.94 6.24
N ASN A 84 4.66 -4.00 4.93
CA ASN A 84 3.47 -4.39 4.21
C ASN A 84 3.69 -5.65 3.38
N VAL A 85 2.61 -6.42 3.22
CA VAL A 85 2.54 -7.54 2.30
C VAL A 85 1.50 -7.19 1.25
N ARG A 86 1.90 -7.22 0.00
CA ARG A 86 1.06 -6.74 -1.08
C ARG A 86 1.17 -7.58 -2.34
N THR A 87 0.17 -7.44 -3.19
CA THR A 87 0.21 -7.94 -4.55
C THR A 87 -0.27 -6.86 -5.51
N TYR A 88 -0.12 -7.13 -6.78
CA TYR A 88 -0.47 -6.18 -7.84
C TYR A 88 -1.75 -6.63 -8.51
N VAL A 89 -2.67 -5.70 -8.69
CA VAL A 89 -4.02 -6.00 -9.13
C VAL A 89 -4.49 -5.03 -10.20
N ARG A 90 -5.58 -5.41 -10.83
CA ARG A 90 -6.24 -4.60 -11.84
C ARG A 90 -7.75 -4.60 -11.58
N CYS A 91 -8.34 -3.40 -11.66
CA CYS A 91 -9.77 -3.20 -11.64
C CYS A 91 -10.17 -2.48 -12.92
N GLY A 92 -10.70 -3.20 -13.91
CA GLY A 92 -10.97 -2.62 -15.22
C GLY A 92 -9.69 -2.06 -15.85
N ASP A 93 -9.67 -0.78 -16.13
CA ASP A 93 -8.50 -0.10 -16.72
C ASP A 93 -7.50 0.42 -15.70
N PHE A 94 -7.77 0.25 -14.41
CA PHE A 94 -6.91 0.75 -13.36
C PHE A 94 -6.02 -0.36 -12.80
N SER A 95 -4.72 -0.09 -12.76
CA SER A 95 -3.76 -0.94 -12.06
C SER A 95 -3.49 -0.38 -10.68
N GLY A 96 -3.26 -1.26 -9.72
CA GLY A 96 -3.04 -0.85 -8.34
C GLY A 96 -2.36 -1.91 -7.51
N VAL A 97 -2.35 -1.66 -6.23
CA VAL A 97 -1.76 -2.54 -5.23
C VAL A 97 -2.85 -2.98 -4.25
N TRP A 98 -2.86 -4.25 -3.95
CA TRP A 98 -3.71 -4.82 -2.90
C TRP A 98 -2.87 -5.19 -1.70
N PHE A 99 -3.19 -4.66 -0.55
CA PHE A 99 -2.49 -4.97 0.69
C PHE A 99 -3.15 -6.12 1.43
N PHE A 100 -2.38 -7.17 1.68
CA PHE A 100 -2.80 -8.26 2.56
C PHE A 100 -2.61 -7.90 4.03
N SER A 101 -1.54 -7.18 4.33
CA SER A 101 -1.30 -6.67 5.69
C SER A 101 -0.49 -5.37 5.66
N LEU A 102 -0.72 -4.59 6.69
CA LEU A 102 0.03 -3.38 7.02
C LEU A 102 0.33 -3.42 8.51
N ASP A 103 1.56 -3.72 8.86
CA ASP A 103 1.98 -3.88 10.26
C ASP A 103 2.83 -2.70 10.70
N ILE A 104 2.41 -2.07 11.78
CA ILE A 104 3.03 -0.88 12.35
C ILE A 104 3.47 -1.18 13.79
N ASN A 105 4.67 -0.73 14.14
CA ASN A 105 5.32 -1.09 15.39
C ASN A 105 5.21 -0.03 16.50
N LYS A 106 4.16 0.80 16.52
CA LYS A 106 3.96 1.80 17.58
C LYS A 106 2.48 1.95 17.96
N ILE A 107 2.22 2.28 19.23
CA ILE A 107 0.87 2.41 19.76
C ILE A 107 0.09 3.55 19.10
N LEU A 108 0.66 4.75 19.03
CA LEU A 108 -0.01 5.91 18.43
C LEU A 108 -0.24 5.75 16.93
N PRO A 109 0.74 5.33 16.13
CA PRO A 109 0.51 4.95 14.75
C PRO A 109 -0.49 3.83 14.58
N THR A 110 -0.56 2.90 15.53
CA THR A 110 -1.57 1.83 15.53
C THR A 110 -2.98 2.42 15.63
N LEU A 111 -3.20 3.38 16.51
CA LEU A 111 -4.48 4.08 16.62
C LEU A 111 -4.83 4.82 15.34
N THR A 112 -3.87 5.47 14.72
CA THR A 112 -4.05 6.14 13.44
C THR A 112 -4.39 5.13 12.34
N ALA A 113 -3.70 4.00 12.32
CA ALA A 113 -3.96 2.92 11.38
C ALA A 113 -5.36 2.32 11.58
N VAL A 114 -5.81 2.17 12.82
CA VAL A 114 -7.17 1.72 13.13
C VAL A 114 -8.19 2.72 12.60
N SER A 115 -7.99 3.99 12.84
CA SER A 115 -8.85 5.06 12.30
C SER A 115 -8.88 5.04 10.77
N TYR A 116 -7.72 4.86 10.15
CA TYR A 116 -7.58 4.75 8.71
C TYR A 116 -8.31 3.51 8.17
N THR A 117 -8.20 2.38 8.86
CA THR A 117 -8.89 1.14 8.50
C THR A 117 -10.41 1.28 8.61
N HIS A 118 -10.90 2.09 9.52
CA HIS A 118 -12.33 2.39 9.61
C HIS A 118 -12.81 3.30 8.49
N LEU A 119 -11.96 4.17 7.98
CA LEU A 119 -12.26 5.05 6.85
C LEU A 119 -12.13 4.34 5.51
N THR A 120 -11.24 3.41 5.39
CA THR A 120 -11.10 2.54 4.23
C THR A 120 -11.83 1.24 4.51
N LEU A 121 -12.43 0.67 3.47
CA LEU A 121 -13.05 -0.65 3.59
C LEU A 121 -12.08 -1.63 4.24
N PRO A 122 -12.58 -2.49 5.17
CA PRO A 122 -11.70 -3.45 5.79
C PRO A 122 -11.04 -4.32 4.73
N THR A 123 -9.73 -4.25 4.69
CA THR A 123 -8.89 -5.04 3.79
C THR A 123 -8.63 -6.43 4.36
N LYS A 124 -9.26 -6.76 5.44
CA LYS A 124 -9.15 -8.11 5.99
C LYS A 124 -9.98 -9.08 5.20
N ALA A 125 -9.26 -10.03 4.71
CA ALA A 125 -9.89 -11.25 4.28
C ALA A 125 -10.55 -11.94 5.49
#